data_03fd262f18432724022a5f0d1cdcc10d
#
_entry.id   03fd262f18432724022a5f0d1cdcc10d
#
_cell.length_a   1.000
_cell.length_b   1.000
_cell.length_c   1.000
_cell.angle_alpha   90.00
_cell.angle_beta   90.00
_cell.angle_gamma   90.00
#
_symmetry.space_group_name_H-M   'P 1'
#
loop_
_entity.id
_entity.type
_entity.pdbx_description
1 polymer ?
#
loop_
_entity_poly.entity_id
_entity_poly.type
_entity_poly.pdbx_seq_one_letter_code
_entity_poly.pdbx_strand_id
1 'polypeptide(L)'
;VYSMQEWGAPHRQGKAPQVIADERALAHKEIFDHVREKCPLTKLYYNEHVAVDIGYVNGTYQMTTVEQREAYQKSIRDYTEIVCKDFDLHMTPSGRAWSIARQDPLGNCLTARLAVNNGEGDYGHDGDIGGGQYLNACVWFETILGQSCIGNTFRPEYGLSEDMINMFQQAAHETVAAMNAAD
;
A
#
# COMPACT_ATOMS: atom_id res chain seq x y z
N VAL A 1 -3.61 -6.15 -17.09
CA VAL A 1 -2.90 -5.53 -15.96
C VAL A 1 -2.03 -6.56 -15.30
N TYR A 2 -0.79 -6.22 -15.02
CA TYR A 2 0.11 -6.97 -14.16
C TYR A 2 0.54 -6.05 -13.01
N SER A 3 0.47 -6.51 -11.79
CA SER A 3 0.94 -5.75 -10.64
C SER A 3 1.93 -6.56 -9.82
N MET A 4 2.93 -5.89 -9.30
CA MET A 4 3.94 -6.43 -8.42
C MET A 4 3.98 -5.66 -7.11
N GLN A 5 4.30 -6.35 -6.05
CA GLN A 5 4.55 -5.79 -4.72
C GLN A 5 5.70 -6.55 -4.10
N GLU A 6 6.58 -5.85 -3.41
CA GLU A 6 7.63 -6.50 -2.62
C GLU A 6 7.37 -6.41 -1.13
N TRP A 7 7.62 -7.51 -0.46
CA TRP A 7 7.63 -7.59 0.99
C TRP A 7 9.04 -7.36 1.52
N GLY A 8 9.22 -6.59 2.57
CA GLY A 8 10.54 -6.36 3.16
C GLY A 8 11.20 -5.07 2.71
N ALA A 9 10.46 -4.02 2.85
CA ALA A 9 10.87 -2.66 2.53
C ALA A 9 12.28 -2.31 3.03
N PRO A 10 12.92 -1.33 2.38
CA PRO A 10 14.30 -0.90 2.62
C PRO A 10 14.64 -0.63 4.08
N HIS A 11 13.70 -0.06 4.81
CA HIS A 11 13.89 0.32 6.21
C HIS A 11 14.28 -0.87 7.12
N ARG A 12 13.73 -2.07 6.86
CA ARG A 12 14.09 -3.29 7.61
C ARG A 12 15.54 -3.68 7.45
N GLN A 13 16.19 -3.27 6.39
CA GLN A 13 17.58 -3.58 6.08
C GLN A 13 18.53 -2.46 6.54
N GLY A 14 18.01 -1.34 7.06
CA GLY A 14 18.82 -0.19 7.46
C GLY A 14 19.56 0.48 6.29
N LYS A 15 19.13 0.22 5.05
CA LYS A 15 19.71 0.76 3.83
C LYS A 15 18.84 1.86 3.26
N ALA A 16 19.45 2.80 2.55
CA ALA A 16 18.72 3.81 1.80
C ALA A 16 17.89 3.17 0.67
N PRO A 17 16.69 3.74 0.33
CA PRO A 17 15.82 3.22 -0.72
C PRO A 17 16.53 2.99 -2.06
N GLN A 18 17.39 3.92 -2.48
CA GLN A 18 18.17 3.80 -3.72
C GLN A 18 19.08 2.57 -3.72
N VAL A 19 19.78 2.32 -2.61
CA VAL A 19 20.70 1.16 -2.51
C VAL A 19 19.95 -0.16 -2.67
N ILE A 20 18.74 -0.26 -2.09
CA ILE A 20 17.92 -1.46 -2.25
C ILE A 20 17.40 -1.59 -3.68
N ALA A 21 16.98 -0.48 -4.31
CA ALA A 21 16.53 -0.49 -5.69
C ALA A 21 17.66 -0.97 -6.64
N ASP A 22 18.87 -0.47 -6.45
CA ASP A 22 20.05 -0.89 -7.23
C ASP A 22 20.36 -2.37 -7.06
N GLU A 23 20.31 -2.89 -5.83
CA GLU A 23 20.54 -4.32 -5.53
C GLU A 23 19.51 -5.24 -6.19
N ARG A 24 18.29 -4.75 -6.43
CA ARG A 24 17.17 -5.51 -7.00
C ARG A 24 16.91 -5.24 -8.47
N ALA A 25 17.59 -4.24 -9.04
CA ALA A 25 17.35 -3.77 -10.39
C ALA A 25 17.39 -4.89 -11.45
N LEU A 26 18.34 -5.83 -11.33
CA LEU A 26 18.43 -6.95 -12.26
C LEU A 26 17.21 -7.87 -12.22
N ALA A 27 16.75 -8.23 -11.02
CA ALA A 27 15.56 -9.07 -10.84
C ALA A 27 14.30 -8.38 -11.33
N HIS A 28 14.14 -7.09 -11.04
CA HIS A 28 13.03 -6.29 -11.56
C HIS A 28 13.05 -6.25 -13.09
N LYS A 29 14.22 -5.98 -13.67
CA LYS A 29 14.39 -5.94 -15.13
C LYS A 29 13.98 -7.26 -15.77
N GLU A 30 14.46 -8.38 -15.28
CA GLU A 30 14.12 -9.70 -15.80
C GLU A 30 12.60 -9.96 -15.76
N ILE A 31 11.94 -9.63 -14.64
CA ILE A 31 10.49 -9.82 -14.49
C ILE A 31 9.72 -8.93 -15.47
N PHE A 32 10.00 -7.63 -15.48
CA PHE A 32 9.22 -6.69 -16.30
C PHE A 32 9.49 -6.85 -17.78
N ASP A 33 10.72 -7.15 -18.19
CA ASP A 33 11.04 -7.44 -19.58
C ASP A 33 10.33 -8.72 -20.05
N HIS A 34 10.29 -9.75 -19.20
CA HIS A 34 9.55 -10.97 -19.52
C HIS A 34 8.05 -10.71 -19.71
N VAL A 35 7.43 -9.92 -18.82
CA VAL A 35 6.02 -9.56 -18.95
C VAL A 35 5.77 -8.75 -20.22
N ARG A 36 6.62 -7.78 -20.53
CA ARG A 36 6.51 -6.98 -21.76
C ARG A 36 6.66 -7.81 -23.02
N GLU A 37 7.58 -8.77 -23.00
CA GLU A 37 7.77 -9.70 -24.13
C GLU A 37 6.54 -10.58 -24.35
N LYS A 38 6.01 -11.20 -23.29
CA LYS A 38 4.90 -12.16 -23.38
C LYS A 38 3.52 -11.51 -23.50
N CYS A 39 3.37 -10.33 -22.93
CA CYS A 39 2.10 -9.62 -22.82
C CYS A 39 2.26 -8.12 -23.16
N PRO A 40 2.61 -7.76 -24.42
CA PRO A 40 3.03 -6.39 -24.77
C PRO A 40 1.95 -5.32 -24.60
N LEU A 41 0.68 -5.71 -24.48
CA LEU A 41 -0.44 -4.78 -24.23
C LEU A 41 -0.76 -4.64 -22.74
N THR A 42 -0.02 -5.32 -21.86
CA THR A 42 -0.27 -5.28 -20.43
C THR A 42 0.32 -4.01 -19.80
N LYS A 43 -0.52 -3.26 -19.10
CA LYS A 43 -0.04 -2.17 -18.24
C LYS A 43 0.59 -2.76 -16.99
N LEU A 44 1.76 -2.26 -16.64
CA LEU A 44 2.53 -2.69 -15.48
C LEU A 44 2.34 -1.72 -14.34
N TYR A 45 2.02 -2.26 -13.17
CA TYR A 45 1.84 -1.52 -11.93
C TYR A 45 2.78 -2.03 -10.85
N TYR A 46 3.18 -1.12 -9.96
CA TYR A 46 3.90 -1.46 -8.75
C TYR A 46 3.14 -0.92 -7.54
N ASN A 47 2.80 -1.79 -6.60
CA ASN A 47 2.03 -1.39 -5.45
C ASN A 47 2.92 -0.86 -4.33
N GLU A 48 2.66 0.37 -3.89
CA GLU A 48 3.26 0.92 -2.67
C GLU A 48 2.76 0.13 -1.46
N HIS A 49 3.64 -0.67 -0.88
CA HIS A 49 3.31 -1.50 0.27
C HIS A 49 2.92 -0.66 1.49
N VAL A 50 2.10 -1.23 2.33
CA VAL A 50 1.67 -0.60 3.59
C VAL A 50 2.69 -0.86 4.68
N ALA A 51 3.05 0.18 5.45
CA ALA A 51 3.85 0.01 6.64
C ALA A 51 3.09 -0.80 7.70
N VAL A 52 3.77 -1.78 8.29
CA VAL A 52 3.27 -2.51 9.45
C VAL A 52 2.97 -1.57 10.61
N ASP A 53 2.09 -1.97 11.50
CA ASP A 53 1.64 -1.09 12.58
C ASP A 53 2.57 -1.06 13.80
N ILE A 54 2.29 -0.10 14.68
CA ILE A 54 2.93 0.05 15.97
C ILE A 54 2.73 -1.22 16.80
N GLY A 55 3.82 -1.68 17.43
CA GLY A 55 3.80 -2.89 18.23
C GLY A 55 4.06 -4.19 17.45
N TYR A 56 4.14 -4.13 16.12
CA TYR A 56 4.61 -5.28 15.34
C TYR A 56 6.07 -5.59 15.66
N VAL A 57 6.35 -6.83 15.96
CA VAL A 57 7.70 -7.33 16.29
C VAL A 57 8.04 -8.48 15.36
N ASN A 58 9.14 -8.35 14.62
CA ASN A 58 9.71 -9.42 13.82
C ASN A 58 11.22 -9.48 14.04
N GLY A 59 11.66 -10.47 14.80
CA GLY A 59 13.06 -10.56 15.20
C GLY A 59 13.51 -9.35 16.02
N THR A 60 14.50 -8.61 15.52
CA THR A 60 15.01 -7.38 16.16
C THR A 60 14.29 -6.11 15.74
N TYR A 61 13.35 -6.22 14.80
CA TYR A 61 12.62 -5.08 14.29
C TYR A 61 11.35 -4.84 15.09
N GLN A 62 11.22 -3.63 15.65
CA GLN A 62 10.05 -3.22 16.40
C GLN A 62 9.71 -1.76 16.08
N MET A 63 8.45 -1.51 15.72
CA MET A 63 7.89 -0.17 15.66
C MET A 63 7.15 0.15 16.95
N THR A 64 7.49 1.27 17.57
CA THR A 64 6.94 1.67 18.87
C THR A 64 6.21 3.00 18.85
N THR A 65 6.42 3.81 17.80
CA THR A 65 5.79 5.14 17.69
C THR A 65 5.21 5.40 16.29
N VAL A 66 4.27 6.36 16.24
CA VAL A 66 3.68 6.82 14.97
C VAL A 66 4.75 7.38 14.04
N GLU A 67 5.70 8.14 14.59
CA GLU A 67 6.79 8.75 13.82
C GLU A 67 7.66 7.68 13.14
N GLN A 68 7.93 6.57 13.82
CA GLN A 68 8.67 5.45 13.25
C GLN A 68 7.87 4.77 12.12
N ARG A 69 6.56 4.61 12.30
CA ARG A 69 5.69 4.06 11.27
C ARG A 69 5.65 4.95 10.03
N GLU A 70 5.48 6.25 10.19
CA GLU A 70 5.45 7.19 9.07
C GLU A 70 6.80 7.31 8.38
N ALA A 71 7.90 7.29 9.12
CA ALA A 71 9.24 7.22 8.54
C ALA A 71 9.45 5.94 7.73
N TYR A 72 8.92 4.83 8.21
CA TYR A 72 8.94 3.55 7.49
C TYR A 72 8.08 3.62 6.22
N GLN A 73 6.86 4.15 6.30
CA GLN A 73 6.00 4.33 5.14
C GLN A 73 6.67 5.26 4.09
N LYS A 74 7.33 6.32 4.56
CA LYS A 74 8.10 7.19 3.66
C LYS A 74 9.22 6.42 2.94
N SER A 75 9.94 5.57 3.64
CA SER A 75 11.00 4.76 3.04
C SER A 75 10.46 3.78 1.97
N ILE A 76 9.29 3.19 2.21
CA ILE A 76 8.57 2.35 1.23
C ILE A 76 8.19 3.17 0.00
N ARG A 77 7.65 4.36 0.21
CA ARG A 77 7.26 5.30 -0.86
C ARG A 77 8.45 5.68 -1.73
N ASP A 78 9.52 6.16 -1.09
CA ASP A 78 10.73 6.58 -1.81
C ASP A 78 11.29 5.43 -2.67
N TYR A 79 11.31 4.21 -2.13
CA TYR A 79 11.71 3.02 -2.88
C TYR A 79 10.77 2.72 -4.05
N THR A 80 9.46 2.77 -3.83
CA THR A 80 8.47 2.50 -4.87
C THR A 80 8.56 3.51 -6.01
N GLU A 81 8.77 4.80 -5.68
CA GLU A 81 8.96 5.86 -6.69
C GLU A 81 10.20 5.61 -7.55
N ILE A 82 11.31 5.18 -6.94
CA ILE A 82 12.52 4.81 -7.68
C ILE A 82 12.23 3.67 -8.64
N VAL A 83 11.63 2.57 -8.16
CA VAL A 83 11.32 1.40 -8.99
C VAL A 83 10.35 1.77 -10.11
N CYS A 84 9.31 2.52 -9.83
CA CYS A 84 8.35 2.95 -10.86
C CYS A 84 9.03 3.79 -11.95
N LYS A 85 9.89 4.72 -11.56
CA LYS A 85 10.65 5.57 -12.49
C LYS A 85 11.64 4.77 -13.33
N ASP A 86 12.42 3.90 -12.70
CA ASP A 86 13.49 3.16 -13.37
C ASP A 86 12.97 2.13 -14.38
N PHE A 87 11.77 1.62 -14.16
CA PHE A 87 11.16 0.58 -15.00
C PHE A 87 9.91 1.05 -15.75
N ASP A 88 9.58 2.33 -15.75
CA ASP A 88 8.39 2.90 -16.43
C ASP A 88 7.11 2.14 -16.03
N LEU A 89 6.80 2.19 -14.74
CA LEU A 89 5.65 1.52 -14.13
C LEU A 89 4.65 2.54 -13.60
N HIS A 90 3.37 2.20 -13.64
CA HIS A 90 2.36 2.93 -12.89
C HIS A 90 2.42 2.54 -11.41
N MET A 91 2.20 3.48 -10.51
CA MET A 91 2.11 3.22 -9.08
C MET A 91 0.66 3.03 -8.63
N THR A 92 0.42 2.09 -7.70
CA THR A 92 -0.80 2.05 -6.89
C THR A 92 -0.44 2.51 -5.47
N PRO A 93 -0.91 3.70 -5.02
CA PRO A 93 -0.42 4.35 -3.80
C PRO A 93 -1.13 3.85 -2.52
N SER A 94 -1.22 2.54 -2.34
CA SER A 94 -1.95 1.94 -1.20
C SER A 94 -1.41 2.39 0.15
N GLY A 95 -0.09 2.45 0.32
CA GLY A 95 0.51 2.87 1.59
C GLY A 95 0.20 4.31 1.98
N ARG A 96 0.10 5.23 1.01
CA ARG A 96 -0.31 6.62 1.24
C ARG A 96 -1.76 6.71 1.70
N ALA A 97 -2.65 5.96 1.06
CA ALA A 97 -4.06 5.91 1.45
C ALA A 97 -4.24 5.41 2.89
N TRP A 98 -3.45 4.40 3.30
CA TRP A 98 -3.45 3.93 4.68
C TRP A 98 -2.94 4.99 5.66
N SER A 99 -1.90 5.76 5.32
CA SER A 99 -1.42 6.85 6.15
C SER A 99 -2.48 7.93 6.36
N ILE A 100 -3.28 8.25 5.33
CA ILE A 100 -4.41 9.19 5.43
C ILE A 100 -5.52 8.60 6.30
N ALA A 101 -5.97 7.39 5.99
CA ALA A 101 -7.07 6.75 6.71
C ALA A 101 -6.78 6.56 8.21
N ARG A 102 -5.53 6.27 8.57
CA ARG A 102 -5.08 6.12 9.96
C ARG A 102 -5.08 7.41 10.78
N GLN A 103 -5.28 8.57 10.15
CA GLN A 103 -5.43 9.85 10.86
C GLN A 103 -6.87 10.08 11.33
N ASP A 104 -7.84 9.38 10.75
CA ASP A 104 -9.23 9.42 11.16
C ASP A 104 -9.48 8.43 12.31
N PRO A 105 -10.27 8.79 13.35
CA PRO A 105 -10.65 7.86 14.41
C PRO A 105 -11.33 6.58 13.90
N LEU A 106 -12.07 6.65 12.80
CA LEU A 106 -12.66 5.46 12.16
C LEU A 106 -11.61 4.55 11.53
N GLY A 107 -10.42 5.06 11.22
CA GLY A 107 -9.29 4.30 10.73
C GLY A 107 -8.56 3.48 11.80
N ASN A 108 -8.99 3.52 13.06
CA ASN A 108 -8.39 2.71 14.12
C ASN A 108 -8.43 1.20 13.84
N CYS A 109 -9.38 0.73 13.03
CA CYS A 109 -9.42 -0.66 12.57
C CYS A 109 -8.19 -1.06 11.72
N LEU A 110 -7.48 -0.08 11.16
CA LEU A 110 -6.22 -0.29 10.43
C LEU A 110 -5.00 -0.29 11.35
N THR A 111 -5.17 0.09 12.61
CA THR A 111 -4.12 0.19 13.62
C THR A 111 -4.36 -0.76 14.79
N ALA A 112 -5.62 -1.15 15.00
CA ALA A 112 -5.99 -2.00 16.11
C ALA A 112 -5.36 -3.38 15.94
N ARG A 113 -4.65 -3.77 16.97
CA ARG A 113 -4.20 -5.13 17.17
C ARG A 113 -5.38 -5.96 17.64
N LEU A 114 -6.29 -6.32 16.77
CA LEU A 114 -7.22 -7.33 17.17
C LEU A 114 -6.51 -8.66 17.30
N ALA A 115 -6.89 -9.34 18.33
CA ALA A 115 -6.49 -10.70 18.61
C ALA A 115 -7.11 -11.70 17.62
N VAL A 116 -6.96 -11.45 16.35
CA VAL A 116 -7.19 -12.42 15.30
C VAL A 116 -5.96 -13.32 15.30
N ASN A 117 -6.11 -14.59 15.56
CA ASN A 117 -5.02 -15.54 15.65
C ASN A 117 -4.00 -15.27 16.78
N ASN A 118 -4.44 -15.10 18.02
CA ASN A 118 -3.56 -14.89 19.18
C ASN A 118 -2.72 -13.61 19.17
N GLY A 119 -3.18 -12.56 18.53
CA GLY A 119 -2.48 -11.28 18.42
C GLY A 119 -1.45 -11.22 17.30
N GLU A 120 -1.45 -12.18 16.41
CA GLU A 120 -0.61 -12.24 15.21
C GLU A 120 -1.41 -11.87 13.94
N GLY A 121 -2.25 -10.86 14.00
CA GLY A 121 -2.96 -10.36 12.82
C GLY A 121 -2.01 -9.83 11.77
N ASP A 122 -2.28 -10.07 10.50
CA ASP A 122 -1.57 -9.46 9.39
C ASP A 122 -2.08 -8.05 9.15
N TYR A 123 -1.54 -7.12 9.89
CA TYR A 123 -1.92 -5.70 9.86
C TYR A 123 -1.63 -5.00 8.54
N GLY A 124 -0.79 -5.60 7.73
CA GLY A 124 -0.43 -5.05 6.42
C GLY A 124 -1.47 -5.33 5.35
N HIS A 125 -2.31 -6.36 5.54
CA HIS A 125 -3.21 -6.81 4.49
C HIS A 125 -4.68 -6.66 4.85
N ASP A 126 -5.06 -7.06 6.04
CA ASP A 126 -6.46 -7.23 6.35
C ASP A 126 -7.04 -6.09 7.19
N GLY A 127 -6.22 -5.47 8.05
CA GLY A 127 -6.80 -4.69 9.13
C GLY A 127 -7.72 -5.59 9.96
N ASP A 128 -8.48 -4.98 10.81
CA ASP A 128 -9.25 -5.66 11.84
C ASP A 128 -10.48 -6.40 11.31
N ILE A 129 -11.17 -5.78 10.40
CA ILE A 129 -12.46 -6.22 9.86
C ILE A 129 -12.49 -6.10 8.33
N GLY A 130 -11.36 -6.37 7.67
CA GLY A 130 -11.24 -6.22 6.22
C GLY A 130 -11.20 -4.78 5.73
N GLY A 131 -11.07 -3.79 6.63
CA GLY A 131 -11.00 -2.37 6.26
C GLY A 131 -9.84 -2.07 5.34
N GLY A 132 -8.68 -2.67 5.60
CA GLY A 132 -7.50 -2.53 4.76
C GLY A 132 -7.68 -3.08 3.36
N GLN A 133 -8.34 -4.22 3.24
CA GLN A 133 -8.66 -4.82 1.93
C GLN A 133 -9.61 -3.92 1.14
N TYR A 134 -10.63 -3.38 1.80
CA TYR A 134 -11.57 -2.47 1.16
C TYR A 134 -10.89 -1.17 0.69
N LEU A 135 -10.07 -0.56 1.55
CA LEU A 135 -9.30 0.63 1.20
C LEU A 135 -8.37 0.37 0.00
N ASN A 136 -7.63 -0.73 0.01
CA ASN A 136 -6.77 -1.11 -1.10
C ASN A 136 -7.57 -1.32 -2.38
N ALA A 137 -8.73 -1.97 -2.30
CA ALA A 137 -9.61 -2.16 -3.45
C ALA A 137 -10.09 -0.82 -4.04
N CYS A 138 -10.42 0.17 -3.20
CA CYS A 138 -10.76 1.53 -3.65
C CYS A 138 -9.59 2.21 -4.38
N VAL A 139 -8.38 2.15 -3.80
CA VAL A 139 -7.16 2.70 -4.44
C VAL A 139 -6.91 2.07 -5.80
N TRP A 140 -6.98 0.73 -5.87
CA TRP A 140 -6.76 0.00 -7.12
C TRP A 140 -7.84 0.31 -8.14
N PHE A 141 -9.10 0.40 -7.73
CA PHE A 141 -10.22 0.75 -8.59
C PHE A 141 -9.99 2.11 -9.25
N GLU A 142 -9.65 3.15 -8.49
CA GLU A 142 -9.38 4.48 -9.03
C GLU A 142 -8.13 4.51 -9.90
N THR A 143 -7.04 3.89 -9.45
CA THR A 143 -5.76 3.93 -10.17
C THR A 143 -5.83 3.18 -11.50
N ILE A 144 -6.47 2.01 -11.53
CA ILE A 144 -6.49 1.14 -12.71
C ILE A 144 -7.60 1.53 -13.69
N LEU A 145 -8.79 1.85 -13.17
CA LEU A 145 -9.96 2.13 -14.01
C LEU A 145 -10.16 3.62 -14.28
N GLY A 146 -9.49 4.51 -13.56
CA GLY A 146 -9.64 5.96 -13.70
C GLY A 146 -11.02 6.47 -13.32
N GLN A 147 -11.74 5.74 -12.47
CA GLN A 147 -13.10 6.06 -12.02
C GLN A 147 -13.10 6.27 -10.51
N SER A 148 -13.81 7.31 -10.03
CA SER A 148 -13.91 7.55 -8.60
C SER A 148 -14.62 6.41 -7.87
N CYS A 149 -14.09 6.01 -6.74
CA CYS A 149 -14.72 5.04 -5.84
C CYS A 149 -15.76 5.69 -4.90
N ILE A 150 -15.83 7.03 -4.86
CA ILE A 150 -16.79 7.76 -4.03
C ILE A 150 -18.22 7.37 -4.42
N GLY A 151 -19.01 6.98 -3.42
CA GLY A 151 -20.38 6.55 -3.62
C GLY A 151 -20.55 5.14 -4.19
N ASN A 152 -19.48 4.36 -4.31
CA ASN A 152 -19.57 2.96 -4.68
C ASN A 152 -20.44 2.20 -3.65
N THR A 153 -21.37 1.41 -4.15
CA THR A 153 -22.37 0.70 -3.33
C THR A 153 -21.96 -0.69 -2.90
N PHE A 154 -20.79 -1.17 -3.32
CA PHE A 154 -20.26 -2.45 -2.84
C PHE A 154 -20.04 -2.40 -1.32
N ARG A 155 -20.51 -3.43 -0.64
CA ARG A 155 -20.37 -3.60 0.81
C ARG A 155 -19.69 -4.93 1.09
N PRO A 156 -18.50 -4.91 1.69
CA PRO A 156 -17.84 -6.15 2.07
C PRO A 156 -18.60 -6.85 3.20
N GLU A 157 -18.49 -8.16 3.28
CA GLU A 157 -19.16 -8.98 4.29
C GLU A 157 -18.60 -8.80 5.72
N TYR A 158 -17.57 -7.97 5.88
CA TYR A 158 -16.76 -7.87 7.11
C TYR A 158 -17.29 -6.87 8.15
N GLY A 159 -18.48 -6.34 7.97
CA GLY A 159 -19.12 -5.50 9.00
C GLY A 159 -18.59 -4.06 9.09
N LEU A 160 -18.06 -3.50 8.02
CA LEU A 160 -17.73 -2.08 7.94
C LEU A 160 -19.01 -1.23 8.04
N SER A 161 -18.98 -0.18 8.88
CA SER A 161 -20.05 0.79 8.91
C SER A 161 -20.05 1.67 7.66
N GLU A 162 -21.19 2.32 7.36
CA GLU A 162 -21.27 3.28 6.26
C GLU A 162 -20.27 4.43 6.41
N ASP A 163 -20.06 4.91 7.62
CA ASP A 163 -19.09 5.97 7.90
C ASP A 163 -17.66 5.53 7.62
N MET A 164 -17.30 4.29 7.99
CA MET A 164 -15.99 3.72 7.66
C MET A 164 -15.81 3.55 6.15
N ILE A 165 -16.84 3.07 5.45
CA ILE A 165 -16.81 2.93 3.99
C ILE A 165 -16.58 4.29 3.33
N ASN A 166 -17.33 5.31 3.73
CA ASN A 166 -17.17 6.65 3.20
C ASN A 166 -15.78 7.22 3.47
N MET A 167 -15.26 7.04 4.67
CA MET A 167 -13.92 7.47 5.04
C MET A 167 -12.85 6.76 4.19
N PHE A 168 -12.95 5.46 3.96
CA PHE A 168 -12.01 4.73 3.12
C PHE A 168 -12.08 5.15 1.66
N GLN A 169 -13.28 5.36 1.13
CA GLN A 169 -13.46 5.90 -0.22
C GLN A 169 -12.82 7.28 -0.35
N GLN A 170 -13.02 8.15 0.64
CA GLN A 170 -12.42 9.48 0.65
C GLN A 170 -10.90 9.42 0.71
N ALA A 171 -10.31 8.62 1.59
CA ALA A 171 -8.87 8.46 1.71
C ALA A 171 -8.23 7.92 0.41
N ALA A 172 -8.87 6.97 -0.24
CA ALA A 172 -8.43 6.44 -1.53
C ALA A 172 -8.48 7.53 -2.61
N HIS A 173 -9.61 8.22 -2.72
CA HIS A 173 -9.83 9.27 -3.72
C HIS A 173 -8.82 10.43 -3.57
N GLU A 174 -8.64 10.95 -2.37
CA GLU A 174 -7.67 12.02 -2.09
C GLU A 174 -6.25 11.60 -2.47
N THR A 175 -5.89 10.36 -2.15
CA THR A 175 -4.56 9.82 -2.47
C THR A 175 -4.31 9.75 -3.96
N VAL A 176 -5.25 9.18 -4.72
CA VAL A 176 -5.10 9.01 -6.18
C VAL A 176 -5.19 10.35 -6.88
N ALA A 177 -6.09 11.24 -6.45
CA ALA A 177 -6.20 12.59 -7.01
C ALA A 177 -4.92 13.41 -6.79
N ALA A 178 -4.31 13.33 -5.59
CA ALA A 178 -3.05 14.01 -5.30
C ALA A 178 -1.89 13.47 -6.15
N MET A 179 -1.84 12.16 -6.40
CA MET A 179 -0.83 11.56 -7.27
C MET A 179 -0.98 12.05 -8.72
N ASN A 180 -2.20 12.00 -9.25
CA ASN A 180 -2.49 12.43 -10.63
C ASN A 180 -2.26 13.94 -10.86
N ALA A 181 -2.29 14.75 -9.83
CA ALA A 181 -2.02 16.19 -9.91
C ALA A 181 -0.51 16.53 -9.91
N ALA A 182 0.33 15.56 -9.52
CA ALA A 182 1.79 15.71 -9.46
C ALA A 182 2.51 15.26 -10.76
N ASP A 183 1.82 14.49 -11.61
CA ASP A 183 2.26 14.03 -12.93
C ASP A 183 1.95 15.10 -14.01
#